data_6f1d05cedd22f71c3e15223d226f0d21
#
_entry.id   6f1d05cedd22f71c3e15223d226f0d21
#
_cell.length_a   1.000
_cell.length_b   1.000
_cell.length_c   1.000
_cell.angle_alpha   90.00
_cell.angle_beta   90.00
_cell.angle_gamma   90.00
#
_symmetry.space_group_name_H-M   'P 1'
#
loop_
_entity.id
_entity.type
_entity.pdbx_description
1 polymer ?
#
loop_
_entity_poly.entity_id
_entity_poly.type
_entity_poly.pdbx_seq_one_letter_code
_entity_poly.pdbx_strand_id
1 'polypeptide(L)'
;MHISELVAELGANLGISLQMSDAGTCRVIFGDDAVDFEQSGETLYIMAELAPATGREDAYARLLAANWLGAESGGACIGLDEEKNSFALWATERGDVPYPEFEARLTLFIKALRYWKEWLSLPAAEPANQT
;
A
#
# COMPACT_ATOMS: atom_id res chain seq x y z
N MET A 1 12.60 16.16 9.22
CA MET A 1 13.32 15.21 8.36
C MET A 1 12.72 15.29 6.98
N HIS A 2 13.53 15.20 5.95
CA HIS A 2 13.03 15.23 4.57
C HIS A 2 12.72 13.83 4.07
N ILE A 3 11.91 13.73 3.01
CA ILE A 3 11.50 12.44 2.45
C ILE A 3 12.71 11.57 2.08
N SER A 4 13.73 12.17 1.46
CA SER A 4 14.96 11.44 1.11
C SER A 4 15.64 10.83 2.33
N GLU A 5 15.60 11.53 3.47
CA GLU A 5 16.16 11.04 4.72
C GLU A 5 15.32 9.90 5.31
N LEU A 6 13.99 10.00 5.22
CA LEU A 6 13.11 8.92 5.65
C LEU A 6 13.37 7.63 4.88
N VAL A 7 13.51 7.75 3.56
CA VAL A 7 13.78 6.59 2.69
C VAL A 7 15.15 6.00 2.97
N ALA A 8 16.16 6.87 3.14
CA ALA A 8 17.52 6.41 3.45
C ALA A 8 17.58 5.69 4.80
N GLU A 9 16.89 6.20 5.81
CA GLU A 9 16.86 5.57 7.13
C GLU A 9 16.11 4.24 7.09
N LEU A 10 15.03 4.16 6.31
CA LEU A 10 14.35 2.89 6.09
C LEU A 10 15.33 1.86 5.49
N GLY A 11 16.10 2.26 4.49
CA GLY A 11 17.10 1.38 3.90
C GLY A 11 18.13 0.90 4.91
N ALA A 12 18.62 1.82 5.75
CA ALA A 12 19.58 1.47 6.79
C ALA A 12 19.00 0.44 7.76
N ASN A 13 17.75 0.59 8.16
CA ASN A 13 17.10 -0.35 9.06
C ASN A 13 16.81 -1.70 8.41
N LEU A 14 16.65 -1.73 7.08
CA LEU A 14 16.47 -2.97 6.33
C LEU A 14 17.78 -3.62 5.93
N GLY A 15 18.91 -2.95 6.16
CA GLY A 15 20.22 -3.43 5.76
C GLY A 15 20.50 -3.33 4.27
N ILE A 16 19.82 -2.42 3.58
CA ILE A 16 20.00 -2.18 2.14
C ILE A 16 20.16 -0.68 1.87
N SER A 17 20.69 -0.36 0.70
CA SER A 17 20.79 1.04 0.28
C SER A 17 19.55 1.42 -0.52
N LEU A 18 18.77 2.36 -0.02
CA LEU A 18 17.59 2.89 -0.69
C LEU A 18 17.80 4.34 -1.04
N GLN A 19 17.42 4.70 -2.25
CA GLN A 19 17.57 6.07 -2.74
C GLN A 19 16.45 6.36 -3.73
N MET A 20 15.86 7.55 -3.61
CA MET A 20 14.89 8.01 -4.60
C MET A 20 15.60 8.23 -5.94
N SER A 21 14.97 7.84 -7.03
CA SER A 21 15.48 8.11 -8.37
C SER A 21 15.37 9.60 -8.69
N ASP A 22 15.96 10.02 -9.81
CA ASP A 22 15.84 11.39 -10.30
C ASP A 22 14.38 11.76 -10.59
N ALA A 23 13.55 10.78 -10.93
CA ALA A 23 12.13 10.99 -11.15
C ALA A 23 11.32 10.99 -9.84
N GLY A 24 11.97 10.85 -8.69
CA GLY A 24 11.30 10.85 -7.39
C GLY A 24 10.59 9.55 -7.06
N THR A 25 11.09 8.42 -7.54
CA THR A 25 10.49 7.10 -7.30
C THR A 25 11.48 6.15 -6.66
N CYS A 26 10.96 5.18 -5.94
CA CYS A 26 11.76 4.11 -5.34
C CYS A 26 10.86 2.90 -5.08
N ARG A 27 11.29 1.73 -5.51
CA ARG A 27 10.58 0.48 -5.20
C ARG A 27 11.32 -0.29 -4.14
N VAL A 28 10.59 -0.74 -3.14
CA VAL A 28 11.14 -1.54 -2.03
C VAL A 28 10.40 -2.86 -1.99
N ILE A 29 11.15 -3.95 -1.85
CA ILE A 29 10.58 -5.29 -1.75
C ILE A 29 10.61 -5.71 -0.28
N PHE A 30 9.44 -5.98 0.28
CA PHE A 30 9.27 -6.50 1.63
C PHE A 30 8.84 -7.97 1.53
N GLY A 31 9.80 -8.89 1.57
CA GLY A 31 9.51 -10.29 1.27
C GLY A 31 9.13 -10.46 -0.19
N ASP A 32 7.89 -10.83 -0.46
CA ASP A 32 7.37 -10.96 -1.82
C ASP A 32 6.56 -9.75 -2.26
N ASP A 33 6.47 -8.71 -1.42
CA ASP A 33 5.58 -7.59 -1.65
C ASP A 33 6.35 -6.37 -2.13
N ALA A 34 6.00 -5.87 -3.31
CA ALA A 34 6.57 -4.64 -3.85
C ALA A 34 5.76 -3.44 -3.37
N VAL A 35 6.46 -2.46 -2.82
CA VAL A 35 5.87 -1.19 -2.40
C VAL A 35 6.59 -0.08 -3.14
N ASP A 36 5.82 0.78 -3.80
CA ASP A 36 6.35 1.90 -4.56
C ASP A 36 6.23 3.19 -3.78
N PHE A 37 7.33 3.91 -3.66
CA PHE A 37 7.38 5.25 -3.11
C PHE A 37 7.50 6.25 -4.25
N GLU A 38 6.70 7.31 -4.19
CA GLU A 38 6.77 8.39 -5.16
C GLU A 38 6.69 9.72 -4.44
N GLN A 39 7.67 10.57 -4.66
CA GLN A 39 7.72 11.89 -4.04
C GLN A 39 7.12 12.94 -4.96
N SER A 40 6.23 13.75 -4.44
CA SER A 40 5.70 14.93 -5.10
C SER A 40 5.75 16.09 -4.11
N GLY A 41 6.65 17.04 -4.33
CA GLY A 41 6.90 18.11 -3.38
C GLY A 41 7.36 17.54 -2.03
N GLU A 42 6.65 17.89 -0.98
CA GLU A 42 6.93 17.42 0.39
C GLU A 42 6.08 16.22 0.79
N THR A 43 5.36 15.64 -0.16
CA THR A 43 4.49 14.49 0.08
C THR A 43 5.12 13.23 -0.51
N LEU A 44 5.13 12.16 0.29
CA LEU A 44 5.52 10.84 -0.16
C LEU A 44 4.26 10.01 -0.36
N TYR A 45 4.05 9.53 -1.58
CA TYR A 45 3.00 8.57 -1.88
C TYR A 45 3.55 7.17 -1.74
N ILE A 46 2.81 6.33 -1.06
CA ILE A 46 3.17 4.92 -0.82
C ILE A 46 2.08 4.09 -1.49
N MET A 47 2.44 3.25 -2.42
CA MET A 47 1.47 2.51 -3.23
C MET A 47 1.89 1.05 -3.38
N ALA A 48 0.92 0.16 -3.38
CA ALA A 48 1.16 -1.26 -3.63
C ALA A 48 -0.04 -1.87 -4.34
N GLU A 49 0.22 -2.70 -5.34
CA GLU A 49 -0.84 -3.42 -6.02
C GLU A 49 -1.31 -4.59 -5.16
N LEU A 50 -2.63 -4.76 -5.05
CA LEU A 50 -3.23 -5.84 -4.29
C LEU A 50 -3.51 -7.05 -5.16
N ALA A 51 -4.23 -6.85 -6.26
CA ALA A 51 -4.62 -7.93 -7.17
C ALA A 51 -5.30 -7.36 -8.41
N PRO A 52 -5.32 -8.11 -9.53
CA PRO A 52 -6.16 -7.73 -10.67
C PRO A 52 -7.63 -7.69 -10.27
N ALA A 53 -8.37 -6.72 -10.82
CA ALA A 53 -9.78 -6.51 -10.50
C ALA A 53 -10.73 -7.21 -11.47
N THR A 54 -10.23 -7.72 -12.59
CA THR A 54 -11.06 -8.38 -13.59
C THR A 54 -11.81 -9.56 -12.97
N GLY A 55 -13.14 -9.53 -13.09
CA GLY A 55 -13.98 -10.61 -12.57
C GLY A 55 -14.13 -10.62 -11.06
N ARG A 56 -13.73 -9.54 -10.38
CA ARG A 56 -13.74 -9.47 -8.91
C ARG A 56 -14.66 -8.35 -8.41
N GLU A 57 -15.76 -8.10 -9.11
CA GLU A 57 -16.80 -7.18 -8.65
C GLU A 57 -17.42 -7.63 -7.32
N ASP A 58 -17.35 -8.92 -7.03
CA ASP A 58 -17.75 -9.49 -5.74
C ASP A 58 -17.01 -8.84 -4.55
N ALA A 59 -15.79 -8.38 -4.78
CA ALA A 59 -14.96 -7.81 -3.73
C ALA A 59 -15.26 -6.36 -3.39
N TYR A 60 -15.95 -5.62 -4.26
CA TYR A 60 -16.11 -4.18 -4.13
C TYR A 60 -16.72 -3.76 -2.79
N ALA A 61 -17.81 -4.38 -2.40
CA ALA A 61 -18.48 -4.00 -1.16
C ALA A 61 -17.60 -4.26 0.06
N ARG A 62 -16.90 -5.38 0.09
CA ARG A 62 -16.01 -5.73 1.20
C ARG A 62 -14.82 -4.77 1.29
N LEU A 63 -14.21 -4.43 0.16
CA LEU A 63 -13.09 -3.51 0.13
C LEU A 63 -13.50 -2.10 0.52
N LEU A 64 -14.66 -1.64 0.07
CA LEU A 64 -15.20 -0.33 0.48
C LEU A 64 -15.47 -0.28 1.98
N ALA A 65 -16.02 -1.36 2.54
CA ALA A 65 -16.26 -1.44 3.98
C ALA A 65 -14.94 -1.41 4.78
N ALA A 66 -13.93 -2.12 4.30
CA ALA A 66 -12.61 -2.13 4.92
C ALA A 66 -11.95 -0.75 4.89
N ASN A 67 -12.22 0.01 3.82
CA ASN A 67 -11.65 1.33 3.60
C ASN A 67 -12.29 2.41 4.49
N TRP A 68 -13.44 2.15 5.07
CA TRP A 68 -14.18 3.13 5.87
C TRP A 68 -13.33 3.57 7.06
N LEU A 69 -12.97 4.85 7.07
CA LEU A 69 -12.10 5.46 8.09
C LEU A 69 -10.76 4.75 8.27
N GLY A 70 -10.32 3.97 7.28
CA GLY A 70 -9.08 3.21 7.37
C GLY A 70 -9.12 2.06 8.36
N ALA A 71 -10.31 1.63 8.78
CA ALA A 71 -10.48 0.70 9.89
C ALA A 71 -9.82 -0.67 9.65
N GLU A 72 -9.85 -1.16 8.41
CA GLU A 72 -9.26 -2.46 8.07
C GLU A 72 -8.22 -2.35 6.95
N SER A 73 -7.74 -1.16 6.69
CA SER A 73 -6.74 -0.89 5.64
C SER A 73 -5.42 -0.34 6.20
N GLY A 74 -5.21 -0.48 7.52
CA GLY A 74 -4.00 0.02 8.16
C GLY A 74 -3.89 1.54 8.12
N GLY A 75 -5.02 2.24 8.06
CA GLY A 75 -5.05 3.70 7.92
C GLY A 75 -4.81 4.18 6.49
N ALA A 76 -4.57 3.28 5.55
CA ALA A 76 -4.40 3.60 4.14
C ALA A 76 -5.73 3.58 3.40
N CYS A 77 -5.69 3.79 2.09
CA CYS A 77 -6.86 3.76 1.22
C CYS A 77 -6.77 2.58 0.26
N ILE A 78 -7.89 1.89 0.05
CA ILE A 78 -8.00 0.87 -0.99
C ILE A 78 -8.72 1.51 -2.16
N GLY A 79 -8.17 1.38 -3.35
CA GLY A 79 -8.76 1.95 -4.56
C GLY A 79 -8.66 1.04 -5.75
N LEU A 80 -9.30 1.45 -6.82
CA LEU A 80 -9.23 0.78 -8.11
C LEU A 80 -8.39 1.64 -9.05
N ASP A 81 -7.27 1.09 -9.52
CA ASP A 81 -6.49 1.71 -10.58
C ASP A 81 -7.11 1.31 -11.92
N GLU A 82 -7.85 2.23 -12.52
CA GLU A 82 -8.59 1.95 -13.75
C GLU A 82 -7.67 1.69 -14.94
N GLU A 83 -6.49 2.30 -14.98
CA GLU A 83 -5.54 2.08 -16.07
C GLU A 83 -5.04 0.65 -16.09
N LYS A 84 -4.70 0.12 -14.92
CA LYS A 84 -4.20 -1.24 -14.79
C LYS A 84 -5.30 -2.25 -14.53
N ASN A 85 -6.51 -1.78 -14.24
CA ASN A 85 -7.62 -2.60 -13.79
C ASN A 85 -7.21 -3.51 -12.62
N SER A 86 -6.64 -2.88 -11.60
CA SER A 86 -6.20 -3.60 -10.41
C SER A 86 -6.58 -2.85 -9.14
N PHE A 87 -6.79 -3.60 -8.06
CA PHE A 87 -6.94 -3.02 -6.74
C PHE A 87 -5.57 -2.62 -6.21
N ALA A 88 -5.52 -1.49 -5.53
CA ALA A 88 -4.29 -0.98 -4.96
C ALA A 88 -4.53 -0.44 -3.56
N LEU A 89 -3.50 -0.52 -2.74
CA LEU A 89 -3.46 0.12 -1.42
C LEU A 89 -2.53 1.31 -1.55
N TRP A 90 -2.94 2.48 -1.00
CA TRP A 90 -2.09 3.66 -1.05
C TRP A 90 -2.26 4.52 0.19
N ALA A 91 -1.21 5.27 0.49
CA ALA A 91 -1.18 6.19 1.62
C ALA A 91 -0.25 7.34 1.29
N THR A 92 -0.31 8.39 2.09
CA THR A 92 0.60 9.53 1.97
C THR A 92 1.30 9.78 3.29
N GLU A 93 2.54 10.28 3.20
CA GLU A 93 3.30 10.75 4.35
C GLU A 93 3.88 12.11 4.05
N ARG A 94 4.07 12.90 5.10
CA ARG A 94 4.74 14.20 4.99
C ARG A 94 6.22 14.02 5.31
N GLY A 95 7.06 14.84 4.65
CA GLY A 95 8.49 14.77 4.86
C GLY A 95 8.95 15.14 6.26
N ASP A 96 8.11 15.87 7.01
CA ASP A 96 8.45 16.31 8.37
C ASP A 96 8.05 15.31 9.46
N VAL A 97 7.49 14.15 9.10
CA VAL A 97 7.12 13.14 10.08
C VAL A 97 8.37 12.54 10.72
N PRO A 98 8.38 12.32 12.04
CA PRO A 98 9.49 11.60 12.67
C PRO A 98 9.59 10.17 12.14
N TYR A 99 10.81 9.68 11.95
CA TYR A 99 11.01 8.34 11.40
C TYR A 99 10.27 7.23 12.15
N PRO A 100 10.25 7.18 13.49
CA PRO A 100 9.50 6.14 14.20
C PRO A 100 8.00 6.10 13.86
N GLU A 101 7.39 7.27 13.63
CA GLU A 101 5.99 7.33 13.21
C GLU A 101 5.83 6.83 11.79
N PHE A 102 6.74 7.21 10.90
CA PHE A 102 6.75 6.70 9.53
C PHE A 102 6.85 5.18 9.50
N GLU A 103 7.80 4.63 10.25
CA GLU A 103 8.01 3.18 10.33
C GLU A 103 6.77 2.46 10.88
N ALA A 104 6.14 3.02 11.91
CA ALA A 104 4.95 2.42 12.50
C ALA A 104 3.79 2.37 11.50
N ARG A 105 3.56 3.45 10.76
CA ARG A 105 2.51 3.49 9.74
C ARG A 105 2.82 2.58 8.56
N LEU A 106 4.08 2.53 8.15
CA LEU A 106 4.51 1.62 7.08
C LEU A 106 4.29 0.17 7.49
N THR A 107 4.55 -0.18 8.74
CA THR A 107 4.30 -1.52 9.26
C THR A 107 2.82 -1.88 9.16
N LEU A 108 1.93 -0.95 9.53
CA LEU A 108 0.48 -1.16 9.39
C LEU A 108 0.08 -1.30 7.92
N PHE A 109 0.68 -0.49 7.05
CA PHE A 109 0.45 -0.57 5.61
C PHE A 109 0.80 -1.94 5.06
N ILE A 110 1.98 -2.47 5.42
CA ILE A 110 2.44 -3.77 4.94
C ILE A 110 1.56 -4.91 5.47
N LYS A 111 1.10 -4.81 6.72
CA LYS A 111 0.17 -5.80 7.27
C LYS A 111 -1.15 -5.81 6.51
N ALA A 112 -1.68 -4.64 6.21
CA ALA A 112 -2.92 -4.51 5.43
C ALA A 112 -2.71 -5.03 4.01
N LEU A 113 -1.58 -4.69 3.38
CA LEU A 113 -1.23 -5.17 2.05
C LEU A 113 -1.24 -6.71 1.99
N ARG A 114 -0.58 -7.36 2.92
CA ARG A 114 -0.52 -8.82 2.97
C ARG A 114 -1.88 -9.45 3.22
N TYR A 115 -2.64 -8.90 4.14
CA TYR A 115 -3.99 -9.39 4.45
C TYR A 115 -4.89 -9.35 3.22
N TRP A 116 -4.94 -8.19 2.53
CA TRP A 116 -5.86 -8.04 1.40
C TRP A 116 -5.38 -8.75 0.14
N LYS A 117 -4.08 -8.87 -0.07
CA LYS A 117 -3.55 -9.72 -1.14
C LYS A 117 -3.97 -11.17 -0.94
N GLU A 118 -3.86 -11.67 0.27
CA GLU A 118 -4.28 -13.03 0.59
C GLU A 118 -5.78 -13.20 0.41
N TRP A 119 -6.58 -12.26 0.95
CA TRP A 119 -8.02 -12.33 0.80
C TRP A 119 -8.45 -12.32 -0.67
N LEU A 120 -7.83 -11.47 -1.49
CA LEU A 120 -8.13 -11.37 -2.91
C LEU A 120 -7.60 -12.56 -3.72
N SER A 121 -6.67 -13.34 -3.18
CA SER A 121 -6.21 -14.55 -3.83
C SER A 121 -7.19 -15.70 -3.70
N LEU A 122 -8.15 -15.59 -2.78
CA LEU A 122 -9.20 -16.58 -2.63
C LEU A 122 -10.21 -16.48 -3.77
N PRO A 123 -10.87 -17.57 -4.15
CA PRO A 123 -11.89 -17.51 -5.18
C PRO A 123 -12.99 -16.53 -4.83
N ALA A 124 -13.64 -15.96 -5.85
CA ALA A 124 -14.79 -15.12 -5.66
C ALA A 124 -15.82 -15.85 -4.80
N ALA A 125 -16.41 -15.11 -3.84
CA ALA A 125 -17.45 -15.70 -2.98
C ALA A 125 -18.62 -16.15 -3.82
N GLU A 126 -19.17 -17.32 -3.45
CA GLU A 126 -20.37 -17.76 -4.10
C GLU A 126 -21.55 -16.86 -3.74
N PRO A 127 -22.53 -16.72 -4.64
CA PRO A 127 -23.71 -15.91 -4.33
C PRO A 127 -24.38 -16.37 -3.03
N ALA A 128 -24.77 -15.40 -2.21
CA ALA A 128 -25.33 -15.69 -0.89
C ALA A 128 -26.62 -16.49 -0.94
N ASN A 129 -27.27 -16.50 -2.07
CA ASN A 129 -28.54 -17.20 -2.24
C ASN A 129 -28.39 -18.61 -2.76
N GLN A 130 -27.24 -19.17 -2.68
CA GLN A 130 -27.00 -20.53 -3.12
C GLN A 130 -27.54 -21.59 -2.17
N THR A 131 -28.44 -21.20 -1.45
CA THR A 131 -29.20 -22.12 -0.62
C THR A 131 -30.17 -22.89 -1.47
#